data_2f946e8eaad0aa6268b89d56527afb37
#
_entry.id   2f946e8eaad0aa6268b89d56527afb37
#
_cell.length_a   1.000
_cell.length_b   1.000
_cell.length_c   1.000
_cell.angle_alpha   90.00
_cell.angle_beta   90.00
_cell.angle_gamma   90.00
#
_symmetry.space_group_name_H-M   'P 1'
#
loop_
_entity.id
_entity.type
_entity.pdbx_description
1 polymer ?
#
loop_
_entity_poly.entity_id
_entity_poly.type
_entity_poly.pdbx_seq_one_letter_code
_entity_poly.pdbx_strand_id
1 'polypeptide(L)'
;MDYCDVKTSDVMLSRAKEIAYVKHMHHTDLLGQPYYLHPVMVVKLLAEDVETNKTEILIVGYLHDIVEDTKTSLDDLSALGFTHEIVEAVEAMTRGEEEKYTDYIVRLSHNEIARFVKMADLRHNTDIRRIKYSPDTYKRDSYRIMKYIRAFQFLNGKMTEKEYRG
;
A
#
# COMPACT_ATOMS: atom_id res chain seq x y z
N MET A 1 -8.06 29.25 -0.02
CA MET A 1 -7.34 28.15 0.65
C MET A 1 -6.65 28.73 1.84
N ASP A 2 -7.14 28.42 3.03
CA ASP A 2 -6.59 29.01 4.25
C ASP A 2 -5.23 28.42 4.57
N TYR A 3 -4.31 29.27 4.95
CA TYR A 3 -2.91 28.93 5.35
C TYR A 3 -2.85 27.92 6.54
N CYS A 4 -3.99 27.71 7.22
CA CYS A 4 -4.15 26.77 8.31
C CYS A 4 -4.31 25.31 7.79
N ASP A 5 -5.00 25.11 6.66
CA ASP A 5 -5.27 23.76 6.11
C ASP A 5 -4.03 23.12 5.51
N VAL A 6 -3.16 23.90 4.86
CA VAL A 6 -1.88 23.41 4.31
C VAL A 6 -0.95 22.93 5.42
N LYS A 7 -0.90 23.61 6.57
CA LYS A 7 -0.09 23.16 7.72
C LYS A 7 -0.59 21.88 8.37
N THR A 8 -1.88 21.65 8.39
CA THR A 8 -2.48 20.45 9.01
C THR A 8 -2.19 19.19 8.18
N SER A 9 -2.35 19.26 6.86
CA SER A 9 -2.06 18.14 5.97
C SER A 9 -0.57 17.77 5.94
N ASP A 10 0.34 18.76 5.96
CA ASP A 10 1.78 18.51 6.03
C ASP A 10 2.20 17.87 7.37
N VAL A 11 1.59 18.28 8.47
CA VAL A 11 1.79 17.67 9.79
C VAL A 11 1.35 16.22 9.80
N MET A 12 0.18 15.92 9.21
CA MET A 12 -0.34 14.55 9.15
C MET A 12 0.50 13.66 8.24
N LEU A 13 1.02 14.18 7.13
CA LEU A 13 1.94 13.45 6.26
C LEU A 13 3.26 13.11 6.99
N SER A 14 3.83 14.10 7.72
CA SER A 14 5.02 13.87 8.53
C SER A 14 4.79 12.83 9.63
N ARG A 15 3.61 12.87 10.28
CA ARG A 15 3.21 11.88 11.29
C ARG A 15 3.07 10.47 10.70
N ALA A 16 2.45 10.33 9.53
CA ALA A 16 2.33 9.04 8.86
C ALA A 16 3.70 8.44 8.53
N LYS A 17 4.62 9.26 8.02
CA LYS A 17 6.01 8.87 7.75
C LYS A 17 6.73 8.40 9.02
N GLU A 18 6.60 9.13 10.12
CA GLU A 18 7.21 8.77 11.42
C GLU A 18 6.64 7.46 11.95
N ILE A 19 5.31 7.26 11.90
CA ILE A 19 4.65 6.03 12.31
C ILE A 19 5.19 4.85 11.49
N ALA A 20 5.21 4.96 10.16
CA ALA A 20 5.75 3.91 9.30
C ALA A 20 7.20 3.57 9.66
N TYR A 21 8.05 4.57 9.88
CA TYR A 21 9.43 4.35 10.29
C TYR A 21 9.52 3.63 11.65
N VAL A 22 8.88 4.17 12.69
CA VAL A 22 8.96 3.63 14.06
C VAL A 22 8.39 2.23 14.16
N LYS A 23 7.27 1.97 13.50
CA LYS A 23 6.59 0.67 13.59
C LYS A 23 7.31 -0.43 12.79
N HIS A 24 7.99 -0.08 11.71
CA HIS A 24 8.74 -1.03 10.88
C HIS A 24 10.26 -1.02 11.11
N MET A 25 10.78 -0.24 12.09
CA MET A 25 12.22 -0.05 12.28
C MET A 25 13.00 -1.36 12.56
N HIS A 26 12.32 -2.39 13.06
CA HIS A 26 12.92 -3.70 13.35
C HIS A 26 12.52 -4.79 12.33
N HIS A 27 11.71 -4.43 11.32
CA HIS A 27 11.32 -5.36 10.27
C HIS A 27 12.30 -5.30 9.10
N THR A 28 12.52 -6.46 8.48
CA THR A 28 13.33 -6.56 7.24
C THR A 28 12.50 -7.21 6.14
N ASP A 29 12.78 -6.85 4.89
CA ASP A 29 12.20 -7.48 3.72
C ASP A 29 12.90 -8.82 3.38
N LEU A 30 12.45 -9.49 2.31
CA LEU A 30 13.00 -10.78 1.86
C LEU A 30 14.48 -10.70 1.42
N LEU A 31 15.02 -9.49 1.21
CA LEU A 31 16.42 -9.25 0.89
C LEU A 31 17.25 -8.86 2.12
N GLY A 32 16.63 -8.81 3.32
CA GLY A 32 17.25 -8.37 4.56
C GLY A 32 17.43 -6.84 4.66
N GLN A 33 16.76 -6.07 3.77
CA GLN A 33 16.77 -4.61 3.85
C GLN A 33 15.74 -4.11 4.88
N PRO A 34 15.96 -2.93 5.51
CA PRO A 34 14.98 -2.34 6.40
C PRO A 34 13.62 -2.18 5.71
N TYR A 35 12.56 -2.76 6.29
CA TYR A 35 11.24 -2.80 5.67
C TYR A 35 10.64 -1.42 5.42
N TYR A 36 10.94 -0.42 6.29
CA TYR A 36 10.40 0.93 6.14
C TYR A 36 10.77 1.59 4.79
N LEU A 37 11.79 1.08 4.08
CA LEU A 37 12.12 1.54 2.73
C LEU A 37 11.01 1.20 1.72
N HIS A 38 10.19 0.17 1.99
CA HIS A 38 9.07 -0.19 1.14
C HIS A 38 8.00 0.91 1.08
N PRO A 39 7.37 1.34 2.19
CA PRO A 39 6.40 2.43 2.15
C PRO A 39 7.01 3.76 1.64
N VAL A 40 8.28 4.05 1.92
CA VAL A 40 8.96 5.21 1.35
C VAL A 40 9.00 5.15 -0.17
N MET A 41 9.31 3.98 -0.76
CA MET A 41 9.33 3.82 -2.20
C MET A 41 7.93 3.85 -2.82
N VAL A 42 6.92 3.27 -2.16
CA VAL A 42 5.51 3.37 -2.58
C VAL A 42 5.08 4.84 -2.66
N VAL A 43 5.36 5.63 -1.62
CA VAL A 43 5.06 7.06 -1.61
C VAL A 43 5.82 7.81 -2.70
N LYS A 44 7.08 7.47 -2.96
CA LYS A 44 7.85 8.07 -4.07
C LYS A 44 7.18 7.81 -5.42
N LEU A 45 6.74 6.57 -5.69
CA LEU A 45 6.04 6.21 -6.92
C LEU A 45 4.69 6.95 -7.07
N LEU A 46 3.98 7.19 -5.96
CA LEU A 46 2.74 7.98 -5.94
C LEU A 46 3.01 9.47 -6.21
N ALA A 47 4.09 10.02 -5.66
CA ALA A 47 4.45 11.42 -5.81
C ALA A 47 4.95 11.79 -7.23
N GLU A 48 5.37 10.81 -8.03
CA GLU A 48 5.78 11.01 -9.42
C GLU A 48 4.61 11.29 -10.37
N ASP A 49 3.36 10.96 -9.98
CA ASP A 49 2.17 11.11 -10.80
C ASP A 49 1.27 12.24 -10.25
N VAL A 50 0.85 13.16 -11.13
CA VAL A 50 0.00 14.31 -10.76
C VAL A 50 -1.35 13.89 -10.17
N GLU A 51 -1.93 12.78 -10.65
CA GLU A 51 -3.22 12.28 -10.16
C GLU A 51 -3.11 11.70 -8.75
N THR A 52 -1.97 11.13 -8.41
CA THR A 52 -1.73 10.43 -7.14
C THR A 52 -0.88 11.23 -6.14
N ASN A 53 -0.33 12.37 -6.55
CA ASN A 53 0.42 13.27 -5.67
C ASN A 53 -0.55 14.15 -4.82
N LYS A 54 -1.45 13.50 -4.07
CA LYS A 54 -2.36 14.13 -3.11
C LYS A 54 -1.97 13.68 -1.71
N THR A 55 -2.05 14.60 -0.76
CA THR A 55 -1.58 14.34 0.62
C THR A 55 -2.22 13.11 1.25
N GLU A 56 -3.53 12.91 1.06
CA GLU A 56 -4.27 11.76 1.60
C GLU A 56 -3.74 10.43 1.02
N ILE A 57 -3.48 10.40 -0.29
CA ILE A 57 -2.93 9.21 -0.98
C ILE A 57 -1.51 8.91 -0.47
N LEU A 58 -0.67 9.95 -0.29
CA LEU A 58 0.69 9.79 0.24
C LEU A 58 0.69 9.30 1.69
N ILE A 59 -0.25 9.80 2.52
CA ILE A 59 -0.44 9.34 3.90
C ILE A 59 -0.79 7.85 3.90
N VAL A 60 -1.78 7.43 3.12
CA VAL A 60 -2.16 6.01 3.01
C VAL A 60 -1.00 5.18 2.45
N GLY A 61 -0.20 5.73 1.53
CA GLY A 61 1.02 5.11 1.05
C GLY A 61 2.03 4.79 2.15
N TYR A 62 2.19 5.65 3.18
CA TYR A 62 3.00 5.35 4.35
C TYR A 62 2.36 4.32 5.28
N LEU A 63 1.03 4.31 5.41
CA LEU A 63 0.30 3.53 6.41
C LEU A 63 -0.23 2.18 5.90
N HIS A 64 -0.09 1.87 4.60
CA HIS A 64 -0.82 0.79 3.95
C HIS A 64 -0.60 -0.62 4.56
N ASP A 65 0.58 -0.89 5.12
CA ASP A 65 0.91 -2.18 5.74
C ASP A 65 0.87 -2.12 7.27
N ILE A 66 0.56 -0.95 7.86
CA ILE A 66 0.74 -0.74 9.31
C ILE A 66 -0.18 -1.65 10.15
N VAL A 67 -1.40 -1.90 9.68
CA VAL A 67 -2.39 -2.72 10.37
C VAL A 67 -2.11 -4.21 10.17
N GLU A 68 -1.66 -4.63 8.97
CA GLU A 68 -1.32 -6.04 8.69
C GLU A 68 -0.04 -6.48 9.42
N ASP A 69 0.99 -5.63 9.44
CA ASP A 69 2.34 -6.02 9.86
C ASP A 69 2.68 -5.62 11.30
N THR A 70 1.82 -4.86 11.97
CA THR A 70 2.09 -4.37 13.33
C THR A 70 0.89 -4.54 14.26
N LYS A 71 1.04 -4.13 15.52
CA LYS A 71 -0.06 -4.13 16.51
C LYS A 71 -0.94 -2.87 16.44
N THR A 72 -0.78 -2.03 15.41
CA THR A 72 -1.56 -0.81 15.26
C THR A 72 -2.93 -1.15 14.69
N SER A 73 -4.00 -0.71 15.34
CA SER A 73 -5.38 -0.88 14.89
C SER A 73 -5.88 0.34 14.10
N LEU A 74 -7.01 0.20 13.41
CA LEU A 74 -7.71 1.31 12.77
C LEU A 74 -8.18 2.36 13.79
N ASP A 75 -8.58 1.91 15.00
CA ASP A 75 -8.95 2.80 16.10
C ASP A 75 -7.76 3.65 16.56
N ASP A 76 -6.56 3.07 16.62
CA ASP A 76 -5.34 3.82 16.93
C ASP A 76 -5.08 4.92 15.89
N LEU A 77 -5.27 4.64 14.60
CA LEU A 77 -5.13 5.64 13.54
C LEU A 77 -6.15 6.77 13.70
N SER A 78 -7.40 6.44 14.01
CA SER A 78 -8.46 7.42 14.29
C SER A 78 -8.10 8.29 15.51
N ALA A 79 -7.62 7.68 16.60
CA ALA A 79 -7.19 8.38 17.81
C ALA A 79 -5.97 9.29 17.57
N LEU A 80 -5.11 8.97 16.60
CA LEU A 80 -3.99 9.79 16.16
C LEU A 80 -4.42 10.98 15.27
N GLY A 81 -5.73 11.09 14.95
CA GLY A 81 -6.31 12.22 14.23
C GLY A 81 -6.28 12.06 12.71
N PHE A 82 -6.04 10.87 12.16
CA PHE A 82 -6.24 10.62 10.73
C PHE A 82 -7.73 10.69 10.39
N THR A 83 -8.06 11.28 9.24
CA THR A 83 -9.45 11.44 8.81
C THR A 83 -10.11 10.09 8.54
N HIS A 84 -11.44 10.05 8.59
CA HIS A 84 -12.21 8.85 8.28
C HIS A 84 -11.87 8.28 6.89
N GLU A 85 -11.70 9.15 5.89
CA GLU A 85 -11.31 8.78 4.53
C GLU A 85 -9.95 8.04 4.48
N ILE A 86 -8.95 8.52 5.25
CA ILE A 86 -7.64 7.87 5.36
C ILE A 86 -7.77 6.51 6.04
N VAL A 87 -8.53 6.44 7.15
CA VAL A 87 -8.71 5.20 7.91
C VAL A 87 -9.45 4.15 7.07
N GLU A 88 -10.52 4.53 6.36
CA GLU A 88 -11.23 3.65 5.42
C GLU A 88 -10.32 3.14 4.29
N ALA A 89 -9.44 3.99 3.77
CA ALA A 89 -8.49 3.56 2.75
C ALA A 89 -7.45 2.57 3.30
N VAL A 90 -6.96 2.77 4.53
CA VAL A 90 -6.08 1.79 5.21
C VAL A 90 -6.83 0.49 5.49
N GLU A 91 -8.09 0.54 5.94
CA GLU A 91 -8.93 -0.64 6.11
C GLU A 91 -9.10 -1.41 4.78
N ALA A 92 -9.38 -0.69 3.70
CA ALA A 92 -9.47 -1.30 2.37
C ALA A 92 -8.15 -1.97 1.93
N MET A 93 -6.99 -1.43 2.34
CA MET A 93 -5.67 -2.02 2.09
C MET A 93 -5.38 -3.23 2.99
N THR A 94 -6.04 -3.35 4.14
CA THR A 94 -5.86 -4.46 5.09
C THR A 94 -6.65 -5.68 4.64
N ARG A 95 -5.96 -6.79 4.38
CA ARG A 95 -6.59 -8.04 3.97
C ARG A 95 -7.03 -8.85 5.18
N GLY A 96 -8.28 -9.35 5.18
CA GLY A 96 -8.77 -10.28 6.20
C GLY A 96 -8.06 -11.64 6.16
N GLU A 97 -7.91 -12.28 7.34
CA GLU A 97 -7.18 -13.56 7.48
C GLU A 97 -7.71 -14.66 6.53
N GLU A 98 -9.03 -14.82 6.42
CA GLU A 98 -9.69 -15.80 5.57
C GLU A 98 -10.07 -15.26 4.19
N GLU A 99 -9.76 -14.00 3.89
CA GLU A 99 -10.14 -13.35 2.64
C GLU A 99 -9.25 -13.86 1.48
N LYS A 100 -9.88 -14.35 0.41
CA LYS A 100 -9.13 -14.72 -0.80
C LYS A 100 -8.52 -13.48 -1.43
N TYR A 101 -7.28 -13.61 -1.94
CA TYR A 101 -6.58 -12.48 -2.54
C TYR A 101 -7.36 -11.80 -3.66
N THR A 102 -8.10 -12.57 -4.48
CA THR A 102 -8.93 -12.04 -5.56
C THR A 102 -10.07 -11.19 -5.01
N ASP A 103 -10.75 -11.64 -3.93
CA ASP A 103 -11.85 -10.91 -3.31
C ASP A 103 -11.35 -9.63 -2.63
N TYR A 104 -10.21 -9.71 -1.95
CA TYR A 104 -9.49 -8.56 -1.40
C TYR A 104 -9.22 -7.47 -2.45
N ILE A 105 -8.63 -7.83 -3.59
CA ILE A 105 -8.31 -6.87 -4.65
C ILE A 105 -9.58 -6.26 -5.27
N VAL A 106 -10.66 -7.04 -5.44
CA VAL A 106 -11.94 -6.51 -5.92
C VAL A 106 -12.56 -5.56 -4.89
N ARG A 107 -12.60 -5.95 -3.61
CA ARG A 107 -13.10 -5.08 -2.52
C ARG A 107 -12.32 -3.76 -2.46
N LEU A 108 -11.00 -3.85 -2.45
CA LEU A 108 -10.10 -2.71 -2.43
C LEU A 108 -10.33 -1.76 -3.61
N SER A 109 -10.63 -2.28 -4.80
CA SER A 109 -10.81 -1.48 -6.02
C SER A 109 -11.94 -0.45 -5.94
N HIS A 110 -12.88 -0.61 -4.99
CA HIS A 110 -13.99 0.33 -4.75
C HIS A 110 -13.58 1.56 -3.93
N ASN A 111 -12.39 1.55 -3.29
CA ASN A 111 -11.81 2.72 -2.64
C ASN A 111 -10.72 3.32 -3.54
N GLU A 112 -10.92 4.54 -4.02
CA GLU A 112 -10.02 5.17 -4.99
C GLU A 112 -8.61 5.36 -4.45
N ILE A 113 -8.45 5.80 -3.19
CA ILE A 113 -7.15 5.99 -2.55
C ILE A 113 -6.42 4.65 -2.42
N ALA A 114 -7.10 3.64 -1.88
CA ALA A 114 -6.52 2.30 -1.72
C ALA A 114 -6.13 1.70 -3.07
N ARG A 115 -6.92 1.91 -4.13
CA ARG A 115 -6.62 1.46 -5.49
C ARG A 115 -5.31 2.04 -6.01
N PHE A 116 -5.11 3.35 -5.89
CA PHE A 116 -3.86 3.99 -6.31
C PHE A 116 -2.66 3.50 -5.50
N VAL A 117 -2.82 3.43 -4.17
CA VAL A 117 -1.75 2.95 -3.29
C VAL A 117 -1.38 1.51 -3.62
N LYS A 118 -2.38 0.63 -3.83
CA LYS A 118 -2.13 -0.78 -4.18
C LYS A 118 -1.43 -0.92 -5.53
N MET A 119 -1.75 -0.08 -6.50
CA MET A 119 -1.03 -0.07 -7.78
C MET A 119 0.45 0.30 -7.61
N ALA A 120 0.77 1.27 -6.77
CA ALA A 120 2.16 1.64 -6.46
C ALA A 120 2.88 0.54 -5.67
N ASP A 121 2.21 -0.07 -4.69
CA ASP A 121 2.70 -1.22 -3.93
C ASP A 121 3.04 -2.40 -4.86
N LEU A 122 2.12 -2.78 -5.76
CA LEU A 122 2.34 -3.86 -6.73
C LEU A 122 3.50 -3.57 -7.68
N ARG A 123 3.67 -2.31 -8.13
CA ARG A 123 4.83 -1.89 -8.93
C ARG A 123 6.14 -2.10 -8.17
N HIS A 124 6.20 -1.69 -6.91
CA HIS A 124 7.40 -1.89 -6.10
C HIS A 124 7.65 -3.37 -5.79
N ASN A 125 6.60 -4.16 -5.53
CA ASN A 125 6.73 -5.59 -5.25
C ASN A 125 7.06 -6.46 -6.47
N THR A 126 6.89 -5.93 -7.68
CA THR A 126 7.26 -6.59 -8.94
C THR A 126 8.54 -6.01 -9.56
N ASP A 127 9.21 -5.10 -8.90
CA ASP A 127 10.49 -4.57 -9.35
C ASP A 127 11.54 -5.70 -9.39
N ILE A 128 12.04 -6.00 -10.59
CA ILE A 128 12.97 -7.09 -10.80
C ILE A 128 14.27 -6.95 -9.99
N ARG A 129 14.63 -5.72 -9.61
CA ARG A 129 15.82 -5.45 -8.77
C ARG A 129 15.65 -5.97 -7.35
N ARG A 130 14.42 -6.23 -6.92
CA ARG A 130 14.06 -6.79 -5.61
C ARG A 130 13.80 -8.29 -5.64
N ILE A 131 13.96 -8.93 -6.79
CA ILE A 131 13.69 -10.36 -6.95
C ILE A 131 15.02 -11.11 -6.94
N LYS A 132 15.22 -11.92 -5.92
CA LYS A 132 16.39 -12.83 -5.86
C LYS A 132 16.02 -14.15 -6.50
N TYR A 133 16.71 -14.51 -7.58
CA TYR A 133 16.54 -15.84 -8.17
C TYR A 133 17.05 -16.93 -7.21
N SER A 134 16.25 -17.96 -7.01
CA SER A 134 16.63 -19.18 -6.30
C SER A 134 15.97 -20.39 -6.98
N PRO A 135 16.72 -21.46 -7.29
CA PRO A 135 16.15 -22.70 -7.84
C PRO A 135 15.05 -23.30 -6.96
N ASP A 136 15.14 -23.10 -5.63
CA ASP A 136 14.20 -23.69 -4.67
C ASP A 136 12.89 -22.92 -4.57
N THR A 137 12.89 -21.63 -4.91
CA THR A 137 11.73 -20.74 -4.71
C THR A 137 11.12 -20.17 -5.99
N TYR A 138 11.79 -20.34 -7.16
CA TYR A 138 11.41 -19.64 -8.39
C TYR A 138 9.96 -19.89 -8.82
N LYS A 139 9.42 -21.09 -8.63
CA LYS A 139 8.02 -21.40 -8.99
C LYS A 139 7.03 -20.59 -8.14
N ARG A 140 7.25 -20.57 -6.83
CA ARG A 140 6.44 -19.79 -5.89
C ARG A 140 6.55 -18.29 -6.19
N ASP A 141 7.76 -17.81 -6.44
CA ASP A 141 8.02 -16.40 -6.69
C ASP A 141 7.46 -15.96 -8.05
N SER A 142 7.56 -16.79 -9.09
CA SER A 142 6.92 -16.56 -10.38
C SER A 142 5.39 -16.49 -10.26
N TYR A 143 4.77 -17.41 -9.51
CA TYR A 143 3.34 -17.39 -9.26
C TYR A 143 2.90 -16.10 -8.53
N ARG A 144 3.66 -15.69 -7.51
CA ARG A 144 3.40 -14.43 -6.78
C ARG A 144 3.47 -13.22 -7.70
N ILE A 145 4.50 -13.14 -8.53
CA ILE A 145 4.68 -12.04 -9.49
C ILE A 145 3.54 -12.01 -10.51
N MET A 146 3.16 -13.14 -11.08
CA MET A 146 2.04 -13.21 -12.02
C MET A 146 0.71 -12.82 -11.39
N LYS A 147 0.47 -13.23 -10.14
CA LYS A 147 -0.68 -12.79 -9.35
C LYS A 147 -0.70 -11.26 -9.17
N TYR A 148 0.43 -10.65 -8.90
CA TYR A 148 0.55 -9.19 -8.73
C TYR A 148 0.38 -8.44 -10.06
N ILE A 149 0.91 -8.96 -11.16
CA ILE A 149 0.70 -8.38 -12.50
C ILE A 149 -0.79 -8.41 -12.87
N ARG A 150 -1.49 -9.52 -12.64
CA ARG A 150 -2.94 -9.61 -12.89
C ARG A 150 -3.72 -8.61 -12.05
N ALA A 151 -3.42 -8.51 -10.76
CA ALA A 151 -4.05 -7.53 -9.87
C ALA A 151 -3.82 -6.10 -10.36
N PHE A 152 -2.59 -5.76 -10.75
CA PHE A 152 -2.28 -4.44 -11.30
C PHE A 152 -3.08 -4.15 -12.58
N GLN A 153 -3.18 -5.10 -13.51
CA GLN A 153 -3.95 -4.93 -14.75
C GLN A 153 -5.43 -4.71 -14.49
N PHE A 154 -6.02 -5.42 -13.51
CA PHE A 154 -7.39 -5.20 -13.09
C PHE A 154 -7.58 -3.80 -12.48
N LEU A 155 -6.76 -3.41 -11.50
CA LEU A 155 -6.83 -2.10 -10.83
C LEU A 155 -6.59 -0.94 -11.81
N ASN A 156 -5.81 -1.17 -12.86
CA ASN A 156 -5.52 -0.18 -13.92
C ASN A 156 -6.56 -0.20 -15.07
N GLY A 157 -7.67 -0.91 -14.92
CA GLY A 157 -8.75 -0.94 -15.93
C GLY A 157 -8.42 -1.68 -17.22
N LYS A 158 -7.34 -2.50 -17.25
CA LYS A 158 -6.95 -3.33 -18.42
C LYS A 158 -7.64 -4.69 -18.43
N MET A 159 -8.42 -4.99 -17.42
CA MET A 159 -9.10 -6.24 -17.20
C MET A 159 -10.41 -5.97 -16.46
N THR A 160 -11.51 -6.63 -16.90
CA THR A 160 -12.79 -6.58 -16.17
C THR A 160 -12.73 -7.44 -14.90
N GLU A 161 -13.63 -7.20 -13.95
CA GLU A 161 -13.73 -8.05 -12.75
C GLU A 161 -13.98 -9.52 -13.10
N LYS A 162 -14.81 -9.80 -14.11
CA LYS A 162 -15.11 -11.15 -14.58
C LYS A 162 -13.83 -11.86 -15.08
N GLU A 163 -13.01 -11.17 -15.87
CA GLU A 163 -11.74 -11.71 -16.37
C GLU A 163 -10.72 -11.89 -15.23
N TYR A 164 -10.74 -10.98 -14.24
CA TYR A 164 -9.85 -11.07 -13.09
C TYR A 164 -10.21 -12.23 -12.16
N ARG A 165 -11.48 -12.52 -11.98
CA ARG A 165 -11.94 -13.66 -11.17
C ARG A 165 -11.72 -15.03 -11.86
N GLY A 166 -11.63 -15.07 -13.19
CA GLY A 166 -11.26 -16.23 -14.01
C GLY A 166 -12.38 -17.14 -14.29
#